data_9625576d63f7c9457df9f148798c7558
#
_entry.id   9625576d63f7c9457df9f148798c7558
#
_cell.length_a   1.000
_cell.length_b   1.000
_cell.length_c   1.000
_cell.angle_alpha   90.00
_cell.angle_beta   90.00
_cell.angle_gamma   90.00
#
_symmetry.space_group_name_H-M   'P 1'
#
loop_
_entity.id
_entity.type
_entity.pdbx_description
1 polymer ?
#
loop_
_entity_poly.entity_id
_entity_poly.type
_entity_poly.pdbx_seq_one_letter_code
_entity_poly.pdbx_strand_id
1 'polypeptide(L)'
;VNHVLPVVSIAGDTLLELANGNQELEPIGSIEVFGKDLDSKTRSYGELNSHGQDSWANDQRSIDWVSRDEFGYSNALKEKFFASSERDEFQRMIFRAAGDDNYPAAHHSENEGSAHLRDDYIQMLAKNDGLALDVRTSERCIVYLNGEYWGVYSFREKTDDHDFTDFYYNQGKYDIQYQMTWGNTWS
;
A
#
# COMPACT_ATOMS: atom_id res chain seq x y z
N VAL A 1 -20.59 4.41 12.60
CA VAL A 1 -20.03 3.03 12.51
C VAL A 1 -18.73 3.03 13.29
N ASN A 2 -18.55 2.12 14.23
CA ASN A 2 -17.28 1.97 14.93
C ASN A 2 -16.42 0.99 14.13
N HIS A 3 -15.24 1.40 13.74
CA HIS A 3 -14.26 0.57 13.06
C HIS A 3 -13.24 0.04 14.07
N VAL A 4 -12.86 -1.23 13.95
CA VAL A 4 -11.80 -1.85 14.77
C VAL A 4 -10.41 -1.72 14.14
N LEU A 5 -10.36 -1.31 12.88
CA LEU A 5 -9.15 -1.05 12.11
C LEU A 5 -9.04 0.43 11.77
N PRO A 6 -7.84 0.94 11.52
CA PRO A 6 -7.65 2.25 10.90
C PRO A 6 -8.44 2.37 9.60
N VAL A 7 -8.89 3.58 9.28
CA VAL A 7 -9.63 3.88 8.07
C VAL A 7 -8.80 4.76 7.16
N VAL A 8 -8.76 4.42 5.89
CA VAL A 8 -8.11 5.22 4.86
C VAL A 8 -9.18 5.68 3.87
N SER A 9 -9.32 6.98 3.72
CA SER A 9 -10.23 7.60 2.75
C SER A 9 -9.40 8.21 1.63
N ILE A 10 -9.64 7.77 0.40
CA ILE A 10 -8.99 8.27 -0.80
C ILE A 10 -10.07 8.86 -1.70
N ALA A 11 -9.83 10.08 -2.21
CA ALA A 11 -10.75 10.74 -3.12
C ALA A 11 -9.98 11.35 -4.29
N GLY A 12 -10.50 11.18 -5.49
CA GLY A 12 -9.90 11.71 -6.72
C GLY A 12 -10.76 11.42 -7.95
N ASP A 13 -10.58 12.23 -8.98
CA ASP A 13 -11.21 12.00 -10.28
C ASP A 13 -10.65 10.72 -10.90
N THR A 14 -11.47 9.97 -11.63
CA THR A 14 -11.11 8.70 -12.27
C THR A 14 -10.59 7.57 -11.34
N LEU A 15 -10.56 7.80 -10.02
CA LEU A 15 -10.09 6.82 -9.04
C LEU A 15 -10.90 5.51 -9.09
N LEU A 16 -12.22 5.60 -9.22
CA LEU A 16 -13.06 4.41 -9.34
C LEU A 16 -12.85 3.67 -10.67
N GLU A 17 -12.48 4.38 -11.73
CA GLU A 17 -12.15 3.75 -13.02
C GLU A 17 -10.83 2.95 -12.89
N LEU A 18 -9.80 3.51 -12.25
CA LEU A 18 -8.58 2.77 -11.91
C LEU A 18 -8.93 1.52 -11.09
N ALA A 19 -9.66 1.67 -9.99
CA ALA A 19 -10.00 0.58 -9.09
C ALA A 19 -10.88 -0.50 -9.75
N ASN A 20 -11.68 -0.14 -10.76
CA ASN A 20 -12.47 -1.06 -11.57
C ASN A 20 -11.71 -1.70 -12.74
N GLY A 21 -10.39 -1.44 -12.87
CA GLY A 21 -9.51 -2.20 -13.75
C GLY A 21 -8.86 -1.44 -14.90
N ASN A 22 -9.05 -0.12 -15.00
CA ASN A 22 -8.32 0.69 -15.97
C ASN A 22 -6.92 1.04 -15.45
N GLN A 23 -5.99 0.10 -15.56
CA GLN A 23 -4.64 0.18 -15.00
C GLN A 23 -3.73 1.22 -15.67
N GLU A 24 -4.15 1.80 -16.79
CA GLU A 24 -3.41 2.87 -17.50
C GLU A 24 -3.63 4.25 -16.86
N LEU A 25 -4.58 4.37 -15.92
CA LEU A 25 -4.87 5.62 -15.26
C LEU A 25 -3.91 5.84 -14.07
N GLU A 26 -3.52 7.10 -13.93
CA GLU A 26 -2.74 7.61 -12.80
C GLU A 26 -3.48 8.80 -12.16
N PRO A 27 -4.62 8.56 -11.46
CA PRO A 27 -5.41 9.63 -10.92
C PRO A 27 -4.65 10.40 -9.83
N ILE A 28 -4.85 11.71 -9.81
CA ILE A 28 -4.44 12.57 -8.72
C ILE A 28 -5.58 12.61 -7.70
N GLY A 29 -5.23 12.52 -6.42
CA GLY A 29 -6.22 12.51 -5.37
C GLY A 29 -5.70 13.00 -4.03
N SER A 30 -6.59 12.99 -3.06
CA SER A 30 -6.28 13.21 -1.65
C SER A 30 -6.41 11.90 -0.88
N ILE A 31 -5.56 11.73 0.12
CA ILE A 31 -5.64 10.65 1.07
C ILE A 31 -5.73 11.22 2.48
N GLU A 32 -6.59 10.64 3.31
CA GLU A 32 -6.65 10.91 4.73
C GLU A 32 -6.71 9.58 5.49
N VAL A 33 -5.87 9.47 6.52
CA VAL A 33 -5.79 8.29 7.38
C VAL A 33 -6.36 8.63 8.74
N PHE A 34 -7.27 7.81 9.20
CA PHE A 34 -7.92 7.92 10.51
C PHE A 34 -7.51 6.76 11.41
N GLY A 35 -7.30 7.07 12.68
CA GLY A 35 -7.14 6.05 13.72
C GLY A 35 -8.43 5.25 13.96
N LYS A 36 -8.35 4.27 14.85
CA LYS A 36 -9.50 3.43 15.23
C LYS A 36 -10.64 4.24 15.86
N ASP A 37 -10.33 5.36 16.49
CA ASP A 37 -11.29 6.30 17.08
C ASP A 37 -11.79 7.36 16.09
N LEU A 38 -11.46 7.20 14.80
CA LEU A 38 -11.78 8.11 13.70
C LEU A 38 -11.17 9.52 13.85
N ASP A 39 -10.12 9.65 14.62
CA ASP A 39 -9.30 10.85 14.67
C ASP A 39 -8.40 10.92 13.44
N SER A 40 -8.37 12.08 12.78
CA SER A 40 -7.50 12.29 11.61
C SER A 40 -6.02 12.27 12.06
N LYS A 41 -5.25 11.37 11.48
CA LYS A 41 -3.82 11.19 11.80
C LYS A 41 -2.94 11.97 10.85
N THR A 42 -3.15 11.78 9.56
CA THR A 42 -2.36 12.42 8.52
C THR A 42 -3.15 12.51 7.23
N ARG A 43 -2.77 13.45 6.38
CA ARG A 43 -3.34 13.62 5.05
C ARG A 43 -2.30 14.11 4.05
N SER A 44 -2.50 13.79 2.79
CA SER A 44 -1.64 14.26 1.69
C SER A 44 -2.44 14.36 0.39
N TYR A 45 -1.85 15.04 -0.59
CA TYR A 45 -2.22 14.91 -2.00
C TYR A 45 -1.17 14.10 -2.74
N GLY A 46 -1.57 13.42 -3.81
CA GLY A 46 -0.63 12.61 -4.55
C GLY A 46 -1.25 11.88 -5.73
N GLU A 47 -0.51 10.93 -6.22
CA GLU A 47 -0.85 10.09 -7.36
C GLU A 47 -1.20 8.68 -6.88
N LEU A 48 -2.07 8.05 -7.64
CA LEU A 48 -2.41 6.62 -7.47
C LEU A 48 -2.02 5.88 -8.73
N ASN A 49 -1.46 4.69 -8.54
CA ASN A 49 -1.05 3.82 -9.64
C ASN A 49 -1.55 2.39 -9.39
N SER A 50 -1.66 1.63 -10.44
CA SER A 50 -1.90 0.19 -10.33
C SER A 50 -0.72 -0.50 -9.63
N HIS A 51 -1.01 -1.46 -8.73
CA HIS A 51 0.00 -2.29 -8.08
C HIS A 51 -0.25 -3.78 -8.34
N GLY A 52 0.72 -4.44 -8.92
CA GLY A 52 0.64 -5.85 -9.32
C GLY A 52 0.46 -6.02 -10.82
N GLN A 53 0.44 -7.27 -11.25
CA GLN A 53 0.28 -7.65 -12.66
C GLN A 53 -0.95 -8.56 -12.82
N ASP A 54 -0.77 -9.88 -12.76
CA ASP A 54 -1.83 -10.86 -12.96
C ASP A 54 -2.97 -10.73 -11.95
N SER A 55 -2.67 -10.32 -10.71
CA SER A 55 -3.66 -10.08 -9.66
C SER A 55 -4.65 -8.95 -9.97
N TRP A 56 -4.41 -8.15 -11.01
CA TRP A 56 -5.36 -7.15 -11.53
C TRP A 56 -6.58 -7.76 -12.21
N ALA A 57 -6.55 -9.05 -12.52
CA ALA A 57 -7.73 -9.78 -12.97
C ALA A 57 -8.81 -9.93 -11.89
N ASN A 58 -8.44 -9.83 -10.61
CA ASN A 58 -9.37 -9.92 -9.50
C ASN A 58 -10.12 -8.60 -9.26
N ASP A 59 -11.36 -8.66 -8.75
CA ASP A 59 -12.21 -7.48 -8.55
C ASP A 59 -11.65 -6.52 -7.48
N GLN A 60 -11.03 -7.04 -6.43
CA GLN A 60 -10.34 -6.22 -5.44
C GLN A 60 -8.87 -6.07 -5.85
N ARG A 61 -8.48 -4.86 -6.25
CA ARG A 61 -7.17 -4.54 -6.83
C ARG A 61 -6.29 -3.78 -5.87
N SER A 62 -4.99 -4.02 -5.96
CA SER A 62 -3.99 -3.30 -5.18
C SER A 62 -3.64 -1.97 -5.85
N ILE A 63 -3.37 -0.96 -5.04
CA ILE A 63 -3.09 0.41 -5.48
C ILE A 63 -1.82 0.90 -4.78
N ASP A 64 -0.93 1.56 -5.53
CA ASP A 64 0.18 2.34 -4.99
C ASP A 64 -0.26 3.78 -4.77
N TRP A 65 0.16 4.37 -3.67
CA TRP A 65 0.06 5.79 -3.35
C TRP A 65 1.42 6.44 -3.38
N VAL A 66 1.51 7.63 -3.99
CA VAL A 66 2.71 8.48 -4.00
C VAL A 66 2.33 9.90 -3.60
N SER A 67 2.73 10.34 -2.42
CA SER A 67 2.52 11.74 -1.99
C SER A 67 3.33 12.70 -2.84
N ARG A 68 2.71 13.85 -3.19
CA ARG A 68 3.31 14.90 -4.02
C ARG A 68 3.05 16.27 -3.38
N ASP A 69 4.08 16.96 -2.95
CA ASP A 69 3.99 18.30 -2.36
C ASP A 69 3.57 19.39 -3.38
N GLU A 70 3.78 19.15 -4.66
CA GLU A 70 3.30 20.02 -5.74
C GLU A 70 1.78 20.14 -5.82
N PHE A 71 1.04 19.18 -5.26
CA PHE A 71 -0.42 19.22 -5.15
C PHE A 71 -0.92 19.77 -3.81
N GLY A 72 -0.02 20.19 -2.94
CA GLY A 72 -0.32 20.73 -1.61
C GLY A 72 -0.06 19.73 -0.47
N TYR A 73 -0.16 20.20 0.76
CA TYR A 73 0.15 19.50 2.00
C TYR A 73 1.62 19.06 2.08
N SER A 74 1.87 17.76 2.15
CA SER A 74 3.18 17.18 2.42
C SER A 74 3.58 16.21 1.32
N ASN A 75 4.89 16.11 1.08
CA ASN A 75 5.50 15.09 0.23
C ASN A 75 5.44 13.67 0.84
N ALA A 76 4.90 13.51 2.03
CA ALA A 76 4.79 12.21 2.71
C ALA A 76 3.57 12.18 3.64
N LEU A 77 3.07 10.99 3.89
CA LEU A 77 2.21 10.69 5.02
C LEU A 77 3.06 10.64 6.28
N LYS A 78 2.75 11.47 7.27
CA LYS A 78 3.53 11.64 8.50
C LYS A 78 2.77 11.08 9.70
N GLU A 79 3.03 9.83 9.99
CA GLU A 79 2.46 9.10 11.13
C GLU A 79 3.23 7.80 11.36
N LYS A 80 3.39 7.39 12.61
CA LYS A 80 3.95 6.08 12.96
C LYS A 80 2.88 5.00 12.78
N PHE A 81 2.73 4.48 11.58
CA PHE A 81 1.72 3.49 11.24
C PHE A 81 2.00 2.10 11.82
N PHE A 82 3.27 1.74 11.95
CA PHE A 82 3.68 0.37 12.25
C PHE A 82 4.34 0.30 13.63
N ALA A 83 3.73 -0.45 14.56
CA ALA A 83 4.27 -0.63 15.91
C ALA A 83 5.68 -1.26 15.91
N SER A 84 6.02 -2.02 14.87
CA SER A 84 7.31 -2.71 14.72
C SER A 84 8.38 -1.92 13.95
N SER A 85 8.12 -0.64 13.61
CA SER A 85 9.05 0.25 12.93
C SER A 85 9.05 1.63 13.59
N GLU A 86 10.21 2.27 13.61
CA GLU A 86 10.33 3.68 14.05
C GLU A 86 10.10 4.68 12.91
N ARG A 87 9.89 4.21 11.69
CA ARG A 87 9.62 5.05 10.54
C ARG A 87 8.26 5.72 10.67
N ASP A 88 8.22 7.04 10.43
CA ASP A 88 7.04 7.89 10.57
C ASP A 88 6.79 8.81 9.38
N GLU A 89 7.62 8.73 8.33
CA GLU A 89 7.43 9.42 7.06
C GLU A 89 7.43 8.44 5.90
N PHE A 90 6.37 8.53 5.05
CA PHE A 90 6.16 7.61 3.92
C PHE A 90 5.71 8.42 2.71
N GLN A 91 6.60 8.61 1.73
CA GLN A 91 6.20 9.20 0.45
C GLN A 91 5.35 8.22 -0.35
N ARG A 92 5.72 6.93 -0.31
CA ARG A 92 5.03 5.87 -1.04
C ARG A 92 4.52 4.79 -0.11
N MET A 93 3.29 4.35 -0.39
CA MET A 93 2.65 3.25 0.34
C MET A 93 1.90 2.35 -0.63
N ILE A 94 1.75 1.08 -0.25
CA ILE A 94 0.98 0.10 -1.01
C ILE A 94 -0.30 -0.22 -0.25
N PHE A 95 -1.45 -0.14 -0.92
CA PHE A 95 -2.71 -0.73 -0.48
C PHE A 95 -2.87 -2.06 -1.19
N ARG A 96 -2.46 -3.14 -0.53
CA ARG A 96 -2.45 -4.46 -1.13
C ARG A 96 -3.75 -5.21 -0.84
N ALA A 97 -4.38 -5.68 -1.91
CA ALA A 97 -5.60 -6.47 -1.89
C ALA A 97 -5.36 -7.98 -1.72
N ALA A 98 -4.11 -8.39 -1.40
CA ALA A 98 -3.66 -9.77 -1.25
C ALA A 98 -3.54 -10.61 -2.55
N GLY A 99 -3.79 -10.03 -3.72
CA GLY A 99 -3.67 -10.77 -4.99
C GLY A 99 -4.56 -12.02 -5.02
N ASP A 100 -4.01 -13.18 -5.33
CA ASP A 100 -4.74 -14.45 -5.38
C ASP A 100 -5.17 -14.99 -4.02
N ASP A 101 -4.70 -14.38 -2.92
CA ASP A 101 -5.15 -14.68 -1.57
C ASP A 101 -6.31 -13.78 -1.10
N ASN A 102 -6.93 -13.00 -1.97
CA ASN A 102 -8.10 -12.20 -1.63
C ASN A 102 -9.41 -12.99 -1.77
N TYR A 103 -10.48 -12.50 -1.15
CA TYR A 103 -11.77 -13.16 -1.18
C TYR A 103 -12.42 -13.26 -2.57
N PRO A 104 -12.34 -12.23 -3.44
CA PRO A 104 -12.82 -12.34 -4.81
C PRO A 104 -12.12 -13.42 -5.63
N ALA A 105 -10.84 -13.72 -5.35
CA ALA A 105 -10.10 -14.77 -6.04
C ALA A 105 -10.45 -16.19 -5.56
N ALA A 106 -11.10 -16.32 -4.41
CA ALA A 106 -11.39 -17.62 -3.78
C ALA A 106 -12.35 -18.52 -4.61
N HIS A 107 -13.02 -17.97 -5.62
CA HIS A 107 -13.86 -18.75 -6.53
C HIS A 107 -13.05 -19.50 -7.60
N HIS A 108 -11.78 -19.20 -7.79
CA HIS A 108 -10.88 -19.97 -8.61
C HIS A 108 -10.38 -21.19 -7.81
N SER A 109 -10.40 -22.37 -8.41
CA SER A 109 -10.06 -23.63 -7.72
C SER A 109 -8.64 -23.66 -7.15
N GLU A 110 -7.70 -22.99 -7.81
CA GLU A 110 -6.32 -22.83 -7.35
C GLU A 110 -6.17 -21.91 -6.14
N ASN A 111 -7.16 -21.07 -5.88
CA ASN A 111 -7.18 -20.09 -4.79
C ASN A 111 -8.17 -20.48 -3.68
N GLU A 112 -8.68 -21.71 -3.70
CA GLU A 112 -9.59 -22.20 -2.68
C GLU A 112 -8.95 -22.08 -1.29
N GLY A 113 -9.70 -21.53 -0.34
CA GLY A 113 -9.23 -21.31 1.02
C GLY A 113 -8.37 -20.05 1.18
N SER A 114 -8.50 -19.06 0.28
CA SER A 114 -7.88 -17.73 0.44
C SER A 114 -8.19 -17.12 1.81
N ALA A 115 -7.13 -16.64 2.47
CA ALA A 115 -7.19 -16.12 3.84
C ALA A 115 -6.98 -14.60 3.93
N HIS A 116 -6.63 -13.95 2.84
CA HIS A 116 -6.34 -12.53 2.74
C HIS A 116 -5.17 -12.05 3.65
N LEU A 117 -4.26 -12.95 4.02
CA LEU A 117 -3.17 -12.63 4.96
C LEU A 117 -1.87 -13.41 4.75
N ARG A 118 -1.78 -14.31 3.77
CA ARG A 118 -0.61 -15.20 3.60
C ARG A 118 0.68 -14.42 3.40
N ASP A 119 0.67 -13.41 2.53
CA ASP A 119 1.84 -12.60 2.23
C ASP A 119 2.31 -11.81 3.46
N ASP A 120 1.40 -11.11 4.15
CA ASP A 120 1.72 -10.36 5.37
C ASP A 120 2.26 -11.29 6.48
N TYR A 121 1.70 -12.48 6.59
CA TYR A 121 2.15 -13.48 7.57
C TYR A 121 3.59 -13.93 7.31
N ILE A 122 3.94 -14.22 6.06
CA ILE A 122 5.31 -14.61 5.69
C ILE A 122 6.30 -13.45 5.92
N GLN A 123 5.93 -12.23 5.55
CA GLN A 123 6.75 -11.04 5.80
C GLN A 123 6.99 -10.85 7.31
N MET A 124 5.93 -11.00 8.12
CA MET A 124 6.01 -10.91 9.58
C MET A 124 6.90 -12.01 10.18
N LEU A 125 6.81 -13.25 9.70
CA LEU A 125 7.68 -14.33 10.15
C LEU A 125 9.15 -14.03 9.85
N ALA A 126 9.46 -13.61 8.62
CA ALA A 126 10.82 -13.27 8.23
C ALA A 126 11.41 -12.15 9.12
N LYS A 127 10.59 -11.14 9.45
CA LYS A 127 10.99 -10.06 10.35
C LYS A 127 11.24 -10.55 11.78
N ASN A 128 10.33 -11.35 12.32
CA ASN A 128 10.42 -11.86 13.70
C ASN A 128 11.60 -12.82 13.90
N ASP A 129 11.93 -13.60 12.87
CA ASP A 129 13.08 -14.51 12.89
C ASP A 129 14.41 -13.79 12.61
N GLY A 130 14.39 -12.48 12.34
CA GLY A 130 15.59 -11.69 12.09
C GLY A 130 16.31 -12.06 10.81
N LEU A 131 15.59 -12.52 9.79
CA LEU A 131 16.18 -12.82 8.49
C LEU A 131 16.70 -11.52 7.86
N ALA A 132 17.87 -11.61 7.21
CA ALA A 132 18.47 -10.47 6.49
C ALA A 132 17.75 -10.24 5.16
N LEU A 133 16.49 -9.81 5.25
CA LEU A 133 15.60 -9.52 4.13
C LEU A 133 14.90 -8.19 4.35
N ASP A 134 14.70 -7.45 3.26
CA ASP A 134 13.87 -6.25 3.25
C ASP A 134 12.40 -6.66 3.22
N VAL A 135 11.83 -6.79 4.40
CA VAL A 135 10.42 -7.17 4.56
C VAL A 135 9.52 -5.96 4.53
N ARG A 136 8.34 -6.13 3.97
CA ARG A 136 7.30 -5.10 3.93
C ARG A 136 6.51 -5.12 5.22
N THR A 137 6.80 -4.16 6.10
CA THR A 137 5.99 -3.95 7.31
C THR A 137 4.59 -3.52 6.91
N SER A 138 3.58 -4.10 7.54
CA SER A 138 2.18 -3.88 7.17
C SER A 138 1.25 -3.81 8.37
N GLU A 139 0.12 -3.13 8.17
CA GLU A 139 -1.05 -3.12 9.05
C GLU A 139 -2.33 -3.26 8.23
N ARG A 140 -3.39 -3.76 8.84
CA ARG A 140 -4.70 -3.84 8.20
C ARG A 140 -5.42 -2.52 8.30
N CYS A 141 -6.08 -2.12 7.22
CA CYS A 141 -6.93 -0.94 7.19
C CYS A 141 -8.22 -1.20 6.40
N ILE A 142 -9.19 -0.34 6.62
CA ILE A 142 -10.40 -0.25 5.82
C ILE A 142 -10.22 0.88 4.83
N VAL A 143 -10.47 0.61 3.55
CA VAL A 143 -10.34 1.60 2.48
C VAL A 143 -11.70 2.05 2.00
N TYR A 144 -11.86 3.38 1.89
CA TYR A 144 -12.94 4.05 1.20
C TYR A 144 -12.40 4.78 -0.02
N LEU A 145 -13.03 4.60 -1.18
CA LEU A 145 -12.71 5.33 -2.42
C LEU A 145 -13.89 6.22 -2.78
N ASN A 146 -13.64 7.53 -2.88
CA ASN A 146 -14.68 8.54 -3.15
C ASN A 146 -15.90 8.43 -2.20
N GLY A 147 -15.67 8.03 -0.94
CA GLY A 147 -16.72 7.84 0.07
C GLY A 147 -17.42 6.47 0.02
N GLU A 148 -17.11 5.62 -0.94
CA GLU A 148 -17.65 4.26 -1.04
C GLU A 148 -16.75 3.27 -0.29
N TYR A 149 -17.35 2.36 0.48
CA TYR A 149 -16.61 1.28 1.14
C TYR A 149 -16.03 0.33 0.07
N TRP A 150 -14.70 0.18 0.09
CA TRP A 150 -14.01 -0.60 -0.93
C TRP A 150 -13.46 -1.94 -0.43
N GLY A 151 -13.22 -2.06 0.86
CA GLY A 151 -12.80 -3.33 1.45
C GLY A 151 -11.71 -3.18 2.51
N VAL A 152 -11.21 -4.34 2.96
CA VAL A 152 -10.06 -4.45 3.85
C VAL A 152 -8.82 -4.66 3.02
N TYR A 153 -7.77 -3.88 3.32
CA TYR A 153 -6.50 -3.89 2.64
C TYR A 153 -5.34 -4.10 3.63
N SER A 154 -4.22 -4.55 3.12
CA SER A 154 -2.94 -4.44 3.80
C SER A 154 -2.29 -3.12 3.39
N PHE A 155 -2.19 -2.19 4.34
CA PHE A 155 -1.48 -0.93 4.20
C PHE A 155 -0.02 -1.19 4.56
N ARG A 156 0.93 -0.96 3.63
CA ARG A 156 2.29 -1.43 3.82
C ARG A 156 3.36 -0.59 3.14
N GLU A 157 4.58 -0.73 3.64
CA GLU A 157 5.76 -0.10 3.07
C GLU A 157 6.06 -0.59 1.65
N LYS A 158 6.66 0.30 0.86
CA LYS A 158 7.24 -0.01 -0.44
C LYS A 158 8.75 -0.14 -0.28
N THR A 159 9.26 -1.38 -0.34
CA THR A 159 10.69 -1.67 -0.11
C THR A 159 11.58 -1.33 -1.29
N ASP A 160 11.00 -1.31 -2.50
CA ASP A 160 11.66 -0.92 -3.74
C ASP A 160 11.56 0.60 -3.99
N ASP A 161 11.74 1.38 -2.94
CA ASP A 161 11.71 2.84 -2.96
C ASP A 161 12.89 3.45 -2.20
N HIS A 162 13.39 4.57 -2.69
CA HIS A 162 14.54 5.24 -2.08
C HIS A 162 14.25 5.78 -0.67
N ASP A 163 13.02 6.11 -0.33
CA ASP A 163 12.64 6.49 1.04
C ASP A 163 12.86 5.36 2.04
N PHE A 164 12.60 4.11 1.60
CA PHE A 164 12.84 2.93 2.40
C PHE A 164 14.35 2.72 2.63
N THR A 165 15.15 2.79 1.57
CA THR A 165 16.59 2.58 1.65
C THR A 165 17.31 3.72 2.37
N ASP A 166 16.82 4.94 2.25
CA ASP A 166 17.36 6.08 3.00
C ASP A 166 17.12 5.89 4.50
N PHE A 167 15.91 5.53 4.91
CA PHE A 167 15.59 5.33 6.32
C PHE A 167 16.36 4.16 6.95
N TYR A 168 16.37 2.98 6.31
CA TYR A 168 16.95 1.77 6.90
C TYR A 168 18.45 1.63 6.69
N TYR A 169 19.01 2.22 5.63
CA TYR A 169 20.40 2.01 5.20
C TYR A 169 21.18 3.30 4.96
N ASN A 170 20.57 4.47 5.11
CA ASN A 170 21.15 5.76 4.77
C ASN A 170 21.66 5.80 3.31
N GLN A 171 20.87 5.22 2.40
CA GLN A 171 21.13 5.15 0.96
C GLN A 171 20.03 5.93 0.22
N GLY A 172 20.37 7.11 -0.27
CA GLY A 172 19.46 7.97 -1.00
C GLY A 172 19.25 7.52 -2.45
N LYS A 173 18.41 8.27 -3.15
CA LYS A 173 17.95 7.98 -4.52
C LYS A 173 19.07 7.63 -5.52
N TYR A 174 20.24 8.21 -5.39
CA TYR A 174 21.35 8.03 -6.32
C TYR A 174 22.36 6.96 -5.91
N ASP A 175 22.13 6.32 -4.76
CA ASP A 175 23.04 5.33 -4.16
C ASP A 175 22.54 3.90 -4.36
N ILE A 176 21.40 3.73 -5.02
CA ILE A 176 20.69 2.44 -5.11
C ILE A 176 20.45 2.02 -6.56
N GLN A 177 20.45 0.71 -6.75
CA GLN A 177 20.01 0.05 -7.98
C GLN A 177 19.10 -1.11 -7.62
N TYR A 178 17.93 -1.18 -8.24
CA TYR A 178 16.99 -2.27 -8.04
C TYR A 178 16.96 -3.20 -9.24
N GLN A 179 16.96 -4.50 -8.95
CA GLN A 179 16.67 -5.54 -9.93
C GLN A 179 15.40 -6.26 -9.52
N MET A 180 14.39 -6.19 -10.34
CA MET A 180 13.12 -6.87 -10.13
C MET A 180 13.16 -8.30 -10.68
N THR A 181 12.27 -9.17 -10.20
CA THR A 181 12.19 -10.60 -10.53
C THR A 181 12.18 -10.88 -12.04
N TRP A 182 11.59 -10.01 -12.83
CA TRP A 182 11.46 -10.16 -14.29
C TRP A 182 12.59 -9.51 -15.08
N GLY A 183 13.69 -9.17 -14.42
CA GLY A 183 14.86 -8.57 -15.05
C GLY A 183 14.76 -7.06 -15.28
N ASN A 184 13.68 -6.41 -14.89
CA ASN A 184 13.58 -4.96 -14.91
C ASN A 184 14.51 -4.39 -13.84
N THR A 185 15.25 -3.35 -14.21
CA THR A 185 16.15 -2.63 -13.32
C THR A 185 15.86 -1.14 -13.36
N TRP A 186 16.05 -0.47 -12.23
CA TRP A 186 16.10 0.99 -12.18
C TRP A 186 17.16 1.47 -11.17
N SER A 187 17.68 2.68 -11.37
CA SER A 187 18.72 3.30 -10.54
C SER A 187 18.49 4.81 -10.42
#